data_bc2a8a176366a0b290f90f261ce32b3c
#
_entry.id   bc2a8a176366a0b290f90f261ce32b3c
#
_cell.length_a   1.000
_cell.length_b   1.000
_cell.length_c   1.000
_cell.angle_alpha   90.00
_cell.angle_beta   90.00
_cell.angle_gamma   90.00
#
_symmetry.space_group_name_H-M   'P 1'
#
loop_
_entity.id
_entity.type
_entity.pdbx_description
1 polymer ?
#
loop_
_entity_poly.entity_id
_entity_poly.type
_entity_poly.pdbx_seq_one_letter_code
_entity_poly.pdbx_strand_id
1 'polypeptide(L)'
;HGIKGVLDEDFFDISAEDKAELEALKYTPASAFGSVRYKLKNPAEDDSDYRRILEVFKKYDIRYFFYNGGNDSMDTCDKVSKFMEKSGYDVNVIGIPKTIDNDLCETDHCPGYGSAAKYIANSIMEMNRDASVYPSPIVIVVEIMGRNAGWLTAASKLASVGGYGADLIYLPEIPFSYDKFLSDVKTVVDKKKYCIVAVSEGVKFAGGKYVGEDGSSVDVFGHSQLGGVCGALKSKLKNAGFKCKAVELNILQRCAAHCASATDIEESFGAGRRAVKFATSGETDKMVSFKRKSDSPYKIEYVAAPLSATANAEKTIPLEWITEDGTDLTADFVSYALPLIAGEPDRRLKNGLPEYANLRFKKFEI
;
A
#
# COMPACT_ATOMS: atom_id res chain seq x y z
N HIS A 1 -17.12 -3.87 -9.09
CA HIS A 1 -16.60 -5.03 -8.28
C HIS A 1 -15.42 -5.75 -8.95
N GLY A 2 -14.49 -4.99 -9.55
CA GLY A 2 -13.29 -5.53 -10.18
C GLY A 2 -13.58 -6.54 -11.29
N ILE A 3 -12.77 -7.59 -11.40
CA ILE A 3 -12.94 -8.60 -12.45
C ILE A 3 -14.27 -9.36 -12.33
N LYS A 4 -14.80 -9.52 -11.11
CA LYS A 4 -16.11 -10.12 -10.91
C LYS A 4 -17.24 -9.27 -11.53
N GLY A 5 -17.12 -7.94 -11.49
CA GLY A 5 -18.05 -7.05 -12.18
C GLY A 5 -18.05 -7.26 -13.70
N VAL A 6 -16.90 -7.62 -14.30
CA VAL A 6 -16.83 -7.99 -15.71
C VAL A 6 -17.58 -9.29 -15.95
N LEU A 7 -17.35 -10.32 -15.12
CA LEU A 7 -18.03 -11.62 -15.24
C LEU A 7 -19.54 -11.51 -15.11
N ASP A 8 -20.01 -10.66 -14.21
CA ASP A 8 -21.43 -10.45 -13.89
C ASP A 8 -22.08 -9.37 -14.79
N GLU A 9 -21.33 -8.74 -15.70
CA GLU A 9 -21.77 -7.59 -16.52
C GLU A 9 -22.28 -6.41 -15.69
N ASP A 10 -21.69 -6.18 -14.53
CA ASP A 10 -22.05 -5.09 -13.61
C ASP A 10 -21.24 -3.83 -13.95
N PHE A 11 -21.73 -3.06 -14.93
CA PHE A 11 -21.06 -1.86 -15.45
C PHE A 11 -21.80 -0.58 -15.08
N PHE A 12 -21.00 0.48 -14.86
CA PHE A 12 -21.50 1.85 -14.70
C PHE A 12 -21.08 2.74 -15.86
N ASP A 13 -21.97 3.62 -16.28
CA ASP A 13 -21.68 4.66 -17.26
C ASP A 13 -21.08 5.90 -16.58
N ILE A 14 -19.76 5.99 -16.61
CA ILE A 14 -19.02 7.12 -16.02
C ILE A 14 -19.27 8.43 -16.78
N SER A 15 -19.68 8.38 -18.05
CA SER A 15 -20.02 9.58 -18.81
C SER A 15 -21.28 10.30 -18.31
N ALA A 16 -22.10 9.57 -17.54
CA ALA A 16 -23.30 10.10 -16.90
C ALA A 16 -23.04 10.80 -15.55
N GLU A 17 -21.79 10.74 -15.05
CA GLU A 17 -21.42 11.36 -13.78
C GLU A 17 -21.09 12.85 -13.93
N ASP A 18 -21.28 13.60 -12.85
CA ASP A 18 -20.89 15.00 -12.80
C ASP A 18 -19.35 15.12 -12.83
N LYS A 19 -18.84 15.99 -13.70
CA LYS A 19 -17.39 16.22 -13.83
C LYS A 19 -16.75 16.70 -12.53
N ALA A 20 -17.45 17.49 -11.74
CA ALA A 20 -16.95 17.98 -10.45
C ALA A 20 -16.84 16.83 -9.44
N GLU A 21 -17.74 15.84 -9.49
CA GLU A 21 -17.67 14.65 -8.65
C GLU A 21 -16.54 13.71 -9.10
N LEU A 22 -16.32 13.56 -10.42
CA LEU A 22 -15.17 12.81 -10.93
C LEU A 22 -13.83 13.45 -10.52
N GLU A 23 -13.72 14.77 -10.55
CA GLU A 23 -12.53 15.48 -10.04
C GLU A 23 -12.34 15.29 -8.51
N ALA A 24 -13.43 15.18 -7.75
CA ALA A 24 -13.37 14.94 -6.31
C ALA A 24 -12.83 13.55 -5.95
N LEU A 25 -12.81 12.60 -6.88
CA LEU A 25 -12.22 11.28 -6.67
C LEU A 25 -10.74 11.35 -6.27
N LYS A 26 -10.00 12.36 -6.71
CA LYS A 26 -8.60 12.60 -6.32
C LYS A 26 -8.40 12.72 -4.80
N TYR A 27 -9.43 13.17 -4.09
CA TYR A 27 -9.40 13.45 -2.65
C TYR A 27 -10.30 12.52 -1.85
N THR A 28 -10.89 11.53 -2.52
CA THR A 28 -11.83 10.57 -1.92
C THR A 28 -11.09 9.28 -1.58
N PRO A 29 -11.10 8.83 -0.32
CA PRO A 29 -10.45 7.58 0.06
C PRO A 29 -11.20 6.36 -0.47
N ALA A 30 -10.52 5.23 -0.49
CA ALA A 30 -11.02 3.91 -0.91
C ALA A 30 -11.26 3.76 -2.43
N SER A 31 -11.72 2.57 -2.82
CA SER A 31 -11.99 2.23 -4.23
C SER A 31 -13.37 2.72 -4.63
N ALA A 32 -13.44 3.81 -5.41
CA ALA A 32 -14.70 4.43 -5.81
C ALA A 32 -15.65 3.48 -6.54
N PHE A 33 -15.11 2.56 -7.36
CA PHE A 33 -15.90 1.58 -8.14
C PHE A 33 -15.98 0.20 -7.47
N GLY A 34 -15.73 0.14 -6.18
CA GLY A 34 -15.74 -1.09 -5.40
C GLY A 34 -14.43 -1.88 -5.50
N SER A 35 -14.37 -2.95 -4.73
CA SER A 35 -13.24 -3.86 -4.66
C SER A 35 -13.75 -5.29 -4.55
N VAL A 36 -12.95 -6.25 -5.02
CA VAL A 36 -13.29 -7.66 -4.92
C VAL A 36 -12.05 -8.47 -4.56
N ARG A 37 -12.24 -9.49 -3.75
CA ARG A 37 -11.27 -10.56 -3.53
C ARG A 37 -11.69 -11.77 -4.37
N TYR A 38 -11.25 -11.77 -5.63
CA TYR A 38 -11.51 -12.84 -6.59
C TYR A 38 -10.25 -13.15 -7.38
N LYS A 39 -9.83 -14.40 -7.37
CA LYS A 39 -8.62 -14.84 -8.05
C LYS A 39 -9.01 -15.72 -9.24
N LEU A 40 -8.63 -15.31 -10.44
CA LEU A 40 -8.75 -16.15 -11.62
C LEU A 40 -7.85 -17.37 -11.47
N LYS A 41 -8.37 -18.55 -11.75
CA LYS A 41 -7.58 -19.77 -11.78
C LYS A 41 -6.54 -19.74 -12.90
N ASN A 42 -5.63 -20.70 -12.88
CA ASN A 42 -4.74 -20.88 -14.02
C ASN A 42 -5.57 -21.28 -15.25
N PRO A 43 -5.48 -20.59 -16.39
CA PRO A 43 -6.29 -20.90 -17.58
C PRO A 43 -5.99 -22.29 -18.19
N ALA A 44 -4.88 -22.94 -17.81
CA ALA A 44 -4.60 -24.34 -18.18
C ALA A 44 -5.40 -25.35 -17.37
N GLU A 45 -5.90 -24.97 -16.18
CA GLU A 45 -6.72 -25.81 -15.29
C GLU A 45 -8.20 -25.55 -15.50
N ASP A 46 -8.58 -24.26 -15.61
CA ASP A 46 -9.96 -23.83 -15.77
C ASP A 46 -9.97 -22.46 -16.51
N ASP A 47 -10.43 -22.45 -17.73
CA ASP A 47 -10.52 -21.25 -18.57
C ASP A 47 -11.93 -20.64 -18.65
N SER A 48 -12.88 -21.14 -17.85
CA SER A 48 -14.29 -20.72 -17.91
C SER A 48 -14.46 -19.21 -17.71
N ASP A 49 -13.80 -18.62 -16.70
CA ASP A 49 -13.82 -17.17 -16.43
C ASP A 49 -13.25 -16.37 -17.61
N TYR A 50 -12.18 -16.84 -18.22
CA TYR A 50 -11.54 -16.16 -19.36
C TYR A 50 -12.42 -16.19 -20.61
N ARG A 51 -13.11 -17.30 -20.86
CA ARG A 51 -14.11 -17.39 -21.95
C ARG A 51 -15.26 -16.42 -21.68
N ARG A 52 -15.71 -16.33 -20.44
CA ARG A 52 -16.75 -15.40 -20.05
C ARG A 52 -16.30 -13.94 -20.24
N ILE A 53 -15.09 -13.59 -19.83
CA ILE A 53 -14.51 -12.25 -20.08
C ILE A 53 -14.45 -11.95 -21.58
N LEU A 54 -14.03 -12.92 -22.41
CA LEU A 54 -13.98 -12.77 -23.87
C LEU A 54 -15.38 -12.55 -24.48
N GLU A 55 -16.40 -13.29 -24.02
CA GLU A 55 -17.81 -13.08 -24.42
C GLU A 55 -18.27 -11.66 -24.11
N VAL A 56 -17.99 -11.20 -22.89
CA VAL A 56 -18.33 -9.85 -22.43
C VAL A 56 -17.60 -8.79 -23.26
N PHE A 57 -16.30 -8.97 -23.49
CA PHE A 57 -15.52 -8.03 -24.30
C PHE A 57 -16.04 -7.94 -25.72
N LYS A 58 -16.43 -9.09 -26.33
CA LYS A 58 -17.08 -9.09 -27.67
C LYS A 58 -18.45 -8.44 -27.67
N LYS A 59 -19.28 -8.70 -26.65
CA LYS A 59 -20.62 -8.16 -26.52
C LYS A 59 -20.65 -6.64 -26.46
N TYR A 60 -19.71 -6.06 -25.70
CA TYR A 60 -19.63 -4.61 -25.45
C TYR A 60 -18.58 -3.90 -26.33
N ASP A 61 -17.95 -4.62 -27.27
CA ASP A 61 -16.84 -4.13 -28.13
C ASP A 61 -15.72 -3.47 -27.31
N ILE A 62 -15.33 -4.09 -26.19
CA ILE A 62 -14.26 -3.58 -25.33
C ILE A 62 -12.91 -3.76 -26.02
N ARG A 63 -12.23 -2.66 -26.32
CA ARG A 63 -10.91 -2.61 -26.99
C ARG A 63 -9.79 -2.13 -26.07
N TYR A 64 -10.13 -1.57 -24.92
CA TYR A 64 -9.18 -1.10 -23.93
C TYR A 64 -9.60 -1.61 -22.55
N PHE A 65 -8.73 -2.34 -21.89
CA PHE A 65 -8.99 -2.86 -20.56
C PHE A 65 -7.93 -2.34 -19.58
N PHE A 66 -8.37 -1.55 -18.59
CA PHE A 66 -7.53 -1.00 -17.54
C PHE A 66 -7.89 -1.66 -16.22
N TYR A 67 -6.90 -2.24 -15.54
CA TYR A 67 -7.14 -2.87 -14.26
C TYR A 67 -6.24 -2.30 -13.17
N ASN A 68 -6.84 -1.68 -12.16
CA ASN A 68 -6.14 -1.00 -11.09
C ASN A 68 -6.00 -1.91 -9.87
N GLY A 69 -4.78 -2.08 -9.36
CA GLY A 69 -4.55 -2.86 -8.14
C GLY A 69 -3.09 -3.20 -7.84
N GLY A 70 -2.90 -4.13 -6.89
CA GLY A 70 -1.61 -4.66 -6.47
C GLY A 70 -1.20 -5.91 -7.23
N ASN A 71 -0.32 -6.72 -6.63
CA ASN A 71 0.28 -7.93 -7.23
C ASN A 71 -0.74 -8.89 -7.86
N ASP A 72 -1.80 -9.27 -7.12
CA ASP A 72 -2.86 -10.16 -7.66
C ASP A 72 -3.61 -9.56 -8.85
N SER A 73 -3.73 -8.22 -8.89
CA SER A 73 -4.36 -7.53 -10.02
C SER A 73 -3.46 -7.52 -11.24
N MET A 74 -2.15 -7.39 -11.07
CA MET A 74 -1.18 -7.48 -12.16
C MET A 74 -1.12 -8.91 -12.72
N ASP A 75 -1.18 -9.93 -11.87
CA ASP A 75 -1.33 -11.34 -12.28
C ASP A 75 -2.62 -11.56 -13.09
N THR A 76 -3.73 -10.96 -12.65
CA THR A 76 -4.99 -10.99 -13.39
C THR A 76 -4.85 -10.33 -14.77
N CYS A 77 -4.21 -9.15 -14.86
CA CYS A 77 -3.94 -8.49 -16.14
C CYS A 77 -3.11 -9.34 -17.07
N ASP A 78 -2.01 -9.94 -16.59
CA ASP A 78 -1.11 -10.79 -17.36
C ASP A 78 -1.85 -11.98 -17.95
N LYS A 79 -2.66 -12.67 -17.12
CA LYS A 79 -3.45 -13.82 -17.56
C LYS A 79 -4.52 -13.46 -18.58
N VAL A 80 -5.25 -12.35 -18.34
CA VAL A 80 -6.30 -11.88 -19.27
C VAL A 80 -5.65 -11.46 -20.61
N SER A 81 -4.55 -10.71 -20.59
CA SER A 81 -3.83 -10.28 -21.79
C SER A 81 -3.43 -11.47 -22.65
N LYS A 82 -2.74 -12.46 -22.06
CA LYS A 82 -2.29 -13.67 -22.76
C LYS A 82 -3.44 -14.51 -23.30
N PHE A 83 -4.55 -14.60 -22.58
CA PHE A 83 -5.72 -15.33 -23.05
C PHE A 83 -6.39 -14.64 -24.24
N MET A 84 -6.51 -13.31 -24.22
CA MET A 84 -7.11 -12.54 -25.34
C MET A 84 -6.24 -12.63 -26.57
N GLU A 85 -4.92 -12.48 -26.44
CA GLU A 85 -3.95 -12.67 -27.55
C GLU A 85 -4.10 -14.06 -28.19
N LYS A 86 -4.07 -15.13 -27.37
CA LYS A 86 -4.26 -16.51 -27.84
C LYS A 86 -5.61 -16.74 -28.51
N SER A 87 -6.64 -16.02 -28.09
CA SER A 87 -7.99 -16.10 -28.66
C SER A 87 -8.19 -15.25 -29.90
N GLY A 88 -7.15 -14.50 -30.34
CA GLY A 88 -7.20 -13.61 -31.49
C GLY A 88 -8.14 -12.41 -31.30
N TYR A 89 -8.39 -12.00 -30.05
CA TYR A 89 -9.21 -10.84 -29.74
C TYR A 89 -8.34 -9.61 -29.51
N ASP A 90 -8.54 -8.60 -30.34
CA ASP A 90 -7.78 -7.34 -30.30
C ASP A 90 -8.26 -6.45 -29.15
N VAL A 91 -7.50 -6.43 -28.04
CA VAL A 91 -7.73 -5.60 -26.86
C VAL A 91 -6.40 -5.21 -26.23
N ASN A 92 -6.26 -3.93 -25.88
CA ASN A 92 -5.09 -3.45 -25.17
C ASN A 92 -5.32 -3.51 -23.64
N VAL A 93 -4.51 -4.31 -22.97
CA VAL A 93 -4.59 -4.56 -21.51
C VAL A 93 -3.46 -3.81 -20.82
N ILE A 94 -3.82 -2.87 -19.94
CA ILE A 94 -2.85 -2.08 -19.17
C ILE A 94 -3.18 -2.17 -17.67
N GLY A 95 -2.20 -2.63 -16.88
CA GLY A 95 -2.24 -2.58 -15.43
C GLY A 95 -1.93 -1.17 -14.91
N ILE A 96 -2.68 -0.74 -13.91
CA ILE A 96 -2.45 0.53 -13.21
C ILE A 96 -2.07 0.18 -11.77
N PRO A 97 -0.85 0.49 -11.31
CA PRO A 97 -0.40 0.10 -9.99
C PRO A 97 -1.19 0.81 -8.89
N LYS A 98 -1.48 0.11 -7.81
CA LYS A 98 -2.06 0.64 -6.59
C LYS A 98 -1.75 -0.30 -5.42
N THR A 99 -0.93 0.15 -4.47
CA THR A 99 -0.81 -0.47 -3.15
C THR A 99 -0.07 0.46 -2.19
N ILE A 100 -0.55 0.57 -0.95
CA ILE A 100 0.19 1.27 0.11
C ILE A 100 1.42 0.46 0.56
N ASP A 101 1.44 -0.85 0.30
CA ASP A 101 2.52 -1.74 0.72
C ASP A 101 3.84 -1.48 -0.02
N ASN A 102 3.78 -0.76 -1.16
CA ASN A 102 4.94 -0.37 -1.96
C ASN A 102 5.80 -1.55 -2.46
N ASP A 103 5.17 -2.68 -2.63
CA ASP A 103 5.79 -3.99 -2.86
C ASP A 103 5.80 -4.46 -4.31
N LEU A 104 5.26 -3.68 -5.26
CA LEU A 104 5.29 -4.00 -6.68
C LEU A 104 6.71 -3.85 -7.25
N CYS A 105 7.16 -4.86 -7.98
CA CYS A 105 8.40 -4.80 -8.76
C CYS A 105 8.28 -3.88 -9.98
N GLU A 106 9.41 -3.57 -10.63
CA GLU A 106 9.50 -2.76 -11.84
C GLU A 106 9.01 -1.31 -11.69
N THR A 107 8.72 -0.84 -10.48
CA THR A 107 8.37 0.55 -10.21
C THR A 107 9.18 1.11 -9.04
N ASP A 108 9.55 2.38 -9.09
CA ASP A 108 10.24 3.06 -7.98
C ASP A 108 9.39 3.00 -6.71
N HIS A 109 8.13 3.40 -6.82
CA HIS A 109 7.15 3.33 -5.72
C HIS A 109 5.75 3.12 -6.29
N CYS A 110 4.79 2.87 -5.40
CA CYS A 110 3.40 2.58 -5.74
C CYS A 110 2.46 3.73 -5.35
N PRO A 111 1.48 4.07 -6.19
CA PRO A 111 0.39 4.97 -5.81
C PRO A 111 -0.30 4.53 -4.52
N GLY A 112 -0.47 5.47 -3.60
CA GLY A 112 -1.02 5.25 -2.27
C GLY A 112 0.04 5.19 -1.16
N TYR A 113 1.26 4.74 -1.46
CA TYR A 113 2.33 4.63 -0.47
C TYR A 113 2.73 5.98 0.12
N GLY A 114 2.93 7.02 -0.70
CA GLY A 114 3.33 8.35 -0.22
C GLY A 114 2.34 8.94 0.80
N SER A 115 1.05 8.82 0.55
CA SER A 115 0.01 9.27 1.48
C SER A 115 -0.02 8.46 2.77
N ALA A 116 0.09 7.13 2.69
CA ALA A 116 0.15 6.27 3.87
C ALA A 116 1.42 6.53 4.70
N ALA A 117 2.56 6.71 4.05
CA ALA A 117 3.84 7.05 4.70
C ALA A 117 3.76 8.39 5.43
N LYS A 118 3.12 9.42 4.83
CA LYS A 118 2.87 10.72 5.47
C LYS A 118 2.01 10.59 6.73
N TYR A 119 0.93 9.80 6.66
CA TYR A 119 0.06 9.53 7.81
C TYR A 119 0.84 8.84 8.94
N ILE A 120 1.63 7.82 8.63
CA ILE A 120 2.44 7.10 9.61
C ILE A 120 3.46 8.03 10.27
N ALA A 121 4.21 8.80 9.47
CA ALA A 121 5.20 9.74 9.99
C ALA A 121 4.57 10.76 10.95
N ASN A 122 3.46 11.39 10.57
CA ASN A 122 2.74 12.33 11.42
C ASN A 122 2.23 11.68 12.71
N SER A 123 1.63 10.49 12.62
CA SER A 123 1.14 9.75 13.79
C SER A 123 2.27 9.40 14.77
N ILE A 124 3.44 9.02 14.26
CA ILE A 124 4.63 8.77 15.09
C ILE A 124 5.10 10.05 15.79
N MET A 125 5.16 11.19 15.06
CA MET A 125 5.54 12.48 15.65
C MET A 125 4.60 12.88 16.78
N GLU A 126 3.29 12.78 16.58
CA GLU A 126 2.27 13.13 17.58
C GLU A 126 2.37 12.23 18.81
N MET A 127 2.51 10.91 18.62
CA MET A 127 2.70 9.96 19.72
C MET A 127 4.01 10.18 20.47
N ASN A 128 5.10 10.55 19.78
CA ASN A 128 6.37 10.91 20.41
C ASN A 128 6.20 12.16 21.31
N ARG A 129 5.49 13.18 20.80
CA ARG A 129 5.19 14.40 21.58
C ARG A 129 4.35 14.10 22.81
N ASP A 130 3.30 13.29 22.69
CA ASP A 130 2.48 12.87 23.84
C ASP A 130 3.33 12.08 24.86
N ALA A 131 4.13 11.12 24.42
CA ALA A 131 4.95 10.31 25.31
C ALA A 131 5.99 11.12 26.09
N SER A 132 6.57 12.16 25.48
CA SER A 132 7.67 12.95 26.03
C SER A 132 7.31 13.81 27.25
N VAL A 133 6.00 14.04 27.50
CA VAL A 133 5.55 14.93 28.60
C VAL A 133 5.26 14.19 29.91
N TYR A 134 5.28 12.86 29.91
CA TYR A 134 4.99 12.08 31.11
C TYR A 134 6.21 11.99 32.05
N PRO A 135 6.02 12.19 33.38
CA PRO A 135 7.10 12.10 34.34
C PRO A 135 7.57 10.67 34.63
N SER A 136 6.71 9.68 34.35
CA SER A 136 7.02 8.25 34.57
C SER A 136 7.35 7.56 33.23
N PRO A 137 8.28 6.59 33.25
CA PRO A 137 8.62 5.86 32.03
C PRO A 137 7.41 5.21 31.36
N ILE A 138 7.37 5.32 30.00
CA ILE A 138 6.32 4.71 29.18
C ILE A 138 6.89 4.19 27.86
N VAL A 139 6.38 3.06 27.40
CA VAL A 139 6.65 2.50 26.07
C VAL A 139 5.36 2.57 25.25
N ILE A 140 5.44 3.09 24.02
CA ILE A 140 4.34 3.05 23.06
C ILE A 140 4.78 2.14 21.91
N VAL A 141 4.04 1.04 21.70
CA VAL A 141 4.24 0.12 20.58
C VAL A 141 3.18 0.43 19.54
N VAL A 142 3.62 0.73 18.31
CA VAL A 142 2.76 1.08 17.17
C VAL A 142 2.88 -0.02 16.13
N GLU A 143 1.79 -0.77 15.94
CA GLU A 143 1.69 -1.79 14.90
C GLU A 143 1.28 -1.15 13.57
N ILE A 144 2.03 -1.48 12.52
CA ILE A 144 1.91 -0.91 11.19
C ILE A 144 1.74 -2.06 10.19
N MET A 145 0.91 -1.89 9.18
CA MET A 145 0.72 -2.85 8.10
C MET A 145 2.02 -3.14 7.36
N GLY A 146 2.13 -4.32 6.78
CA GLY A 146 3.27 -4.78 5.99
C GLY A 146 3.60 -6.22 6.31
N ARG A 147 2.99 -7.17 5.57
CA ARG A 147 3.15 -8.61 5.83
C ARG A 147 4.54 -9.11 5.51
N ASN A 148 5.02 -8.84 4.31
CA ASN A 148 6.28 -9.38 3.79
C ASN A 148 7.32 -8.28 3.54
N ALA A 149 6.87 -7.03 3.32
CA ALA A 149 7.70 -5.89 3.03
C ALA A 149 7.47 -4.78 4.07
N GLY A 150 8.54 -4.23 4.61
CA GLY A 150 8.52 -3.27 5.71
C GLY A 150 8.34 -1.79 5.31
N TRP A 151 7.97 -1.49 4.08
CA TRP A 151 7.91 -0.12 3.55
C TRP A 151 7.09 0.85 4.40
N LEU A 152 5.89 0.43 4.83
CA LEU A 152 5.03 1.26 5.67
C LEU A 152 5.63 1.47 7.06
N THR A 153 6.17 0.42 7.67
CA THR A 153 6.82 0.52 8.98
C THR A 153 8.08 1.38 8.90
N ALA A 154 8.87 1.23 7.83
CA ALA A 154 10.03 2.07 7.55
C ALA A 154 9.67 3.57 7.44
N ALA A 155 8.46 3.91 6.96
CA ALA A 155 8.00 5.30 6.87
C ALA A 155 7.96 6.02 8.23
N SER A 156 7.90 5.28 9.36
CA SER A 156 8.05 5.85 10.69
C SER A 156 9.39 6.59 10.91
N LYS A 157 10.43 6.22 10.13
CA LYS A 157 11.73 6.92 10.11
C LYS A 157 11.61 8.37 9.67
N LEU A 158 10.67 8.70 8.77
CA LEU A 158 10.48 10.06 8.27
C LEU A 158 10.14 11.05 9.40
N ALA A 159 9.51 10.59 10.47
CA ALA A 159 9.21 11.40 11.63
C ALA A 159 10.49 11.96 12.30
N SER A 160 11.65 11.32 12.13
CA SER A 160 12.92 11.79 12.66
C SER A 160 13.43 13.07 12.01
N VAL A 161 12.99 13.36 10.77
CA VAL A 161 13.30 14.62 10.07
C VAL A 161 12.73 15.82 10.82
N GLY A 162 11.55 15.64 11.45
CA GLY A 162 10.96 16.64 12.34
C GLY A 162 11.48 16.59 13.79
N GLY A 163 12.42 15.71 14.10
CA GLY A 163 13.01 15.57 15.44
C GLY A 163 12.21 14.68 16.42
N TYR A 164 11.14 14.01 15.96
CA TYR A 164 10.23 13.22 16.81
C TYR A 164 9.98 11.81 16.28
N GLY A 165 11.04 11.13 15.83
CA GLY A 165 10.97 9.80 15.24
C GLY A 165 10.63 8.68 16.21
N ALA A 166 10.38 7.48 15.67
CA ALA A 166 10.41 6.26 16.44
C ALA A 166 11.84 6.01 16.95
N ASP A 167 11.95 5.43 18.13
CA ASP A 167 13.25 5.07 18.74
C ASP A 167 13.75 3.72 18.24
N LEU A 168 12.81 2.81 17.94
CA LEU A 168 13.07 1.48 17.44
C LEU A 168 12.08 1.15 16.34
N ILE A 169 12.58 0.60 15.23
CA ILE A 169 11.80 0.22 14.06
C ILE A 169 12.11 -1.24 13.72
N TYR A 170 11.13 -2.12 13.86
CA TYR A 170 11.26 -3.55 13.56
C TYR A 170 10.54 -3.91 12.27
N LEU A 171 11.31 -4.37 11.29
CA LEU A 171 10.85 -4.69 9.93
C LEU A 171 10.74 -6.20 9.72
N PRO A 172 9.88 -6.69 8.81
CA PRO A 172 9.75 -8.12 8.51
C PRO A 172 10.98 -8.71 7.81
N GLU A 173 11.84 -7.86 7.23
CA GLU A 173 13.09 -8.24 6.57
C GLU A 173 14.15 -8.78 7.55
N ILE A 174 14.05 -8.43 8.84
CA ILE A 174 15.01 -8.82 9.87
C ILE A 174 14.36 -9.78 10.87
N PRO A 175 14.98 -10.92 11.17
CA PRO A 175 14.48 -11.85 12.18
C PRO A 175 14.31 -11.18 13.55
N PHE A 176 13.12 -11.32 14.12
CA PHE A 176 12.76 -10.72 15.41
C PHE A 176 13.18 -11.63 16.60
N SER A 177 13.56 -11.01 17.71
CA SER A 177 13.84 -11.68 18.98
C SER A 177 13.24 -10.90 20.15
N TYR A 178 12.52 -11.58 21.04
CA TYR A 178 11.99 -10.95 22.26
C TYR A 178 13.09 -10.47 23.20
N ASP A 179 14.19 -11.21 23.34
CA ASP A 179 15.28 -10.85 24.26
C ASP A 179 15.98 -9.57 23.78
N LYS A 180 16.29 -9.51 22.46
CA LYS A 180 16.83 -8.30 21.86
C LYS A 180 15.87 -7.12 22.01
N PHE A 181 14.59 -7.31 21.69
CA PHE A 181 13.56 -6.28 21.82
C PHE A 181 13.49 -5.69 23.24
N LEU A 182 13.44 -6.53 24.26
CA LEU A 182 13.39 -6.06 25.66
C LEU A 182 14.69 -5.31 26.07
N SER A 183 15.85 -5.77 25.61
CA SER A 183 17.13 -5.09 25.81
C SER A 183 17.18 -3.72 25.15
N ASP A 184 16.74 -3.63 23.89
CA ASP A 184 16.72 -2.39 23.11
C ASP A 184 15.77 -1.37 23.78
N VAL A 185 14.55 -1.78 24.13
CA VAL A 185 13.57 -0.93 24.83
C VAL A 185 14.14 -0.44 26.15
N LYS A 186 14.77 -1.32 26.94
CA LYS A 186 15.39 -0.93 28.22
C LYS A 186 16.44 0.15 28.02
N THR A 187 17.31 -0.03 27.03
CA THR A 187 18.38 0.94 26.71
C THR A 187 17.81 2.32 26.37
N VAL A 188 16.74 2.39 25.59
CA VAL A 188 16.08 3.64 25.22
C VAL A 188 15.39 4.27 26.43
N VAL A 189 14.63 3.50 27.20
CA VAL A 189 13.88 4.00 28.37
C VAL A 189 14.81 4.51 29.46
N ASP A 190 15.94 3.86 29.71
CA ASP A 190 16.93 4.32 30.68
C ASP A 190 17.50 5.71 30.31
N LYS A 191 17.61 5.98 29.01
CA LYS A 191 18.12 7.25 28.45
C LYS A 191 17.08 8.36 28.41
N LYS A 192 15.87 8.06 27.86
CA LYS A 192 14.86 9.07 27.49
C LYS A 192 13.66 9.11 28.43
N LYS A 193 13.45 8.09 29.25
CA LYS A 193 12.24 7.85 30.07
C LYS A 193 11.00 7.45 29.26
N TYR A 194 11.05 7.47 27.94
CA TYR A 194 10.02 6.92 27.07
C TYR A 194 10.63 6.23 25.85
N CYS A 195 9.85 5.39 25.20
CA CYS A 195 10.30 4.68 23.99
C CYS A 195 9.11 4.57 23.02
N ILE A 196 9.30 4.99 21.77
CA ILE A 196 8.37 4.77 20.67
C ILE A 196 8.91 3.65 19.80
N VAL A 197 8.16 2.56 19.73
CA VAL A 197 8.47 1.38 18.92
C VAL A 197 7.52 1.32 17.74
N ALA A 198 8.02 1.39 16.53
CA ALA A 198 7.29 1.04 15.31
C ALA A 198 7.58 -0.42 14.96
N VAL A 199 6.55 -1.22 14.75
CA VAL A 199 6.70 -2.64 14.43
C VAL A 199 5.75 -3.05 13.31
N SER A 200 6.27 -3.79 12.32
CA SER A 200 5.44 -4.37 11.28
C SER A 200 4.60 -5.54 11.82
N GLU A 201 3.34 -5.64 11.36
CA GLU A 201 2.51 -6.83 11.61
C GLU A 201 3.16 -8.12 11.10
N GLY A 202 4.06 -8.00 10.11
CA GLY A 202 4.74 -9.10 9.43
C GLY A 202 6.05 -9.56 10.06
N VAL A 203 6.46 -9.06 11.23
CA VAL A 203 7.71 -9.49 11.86
C VAL A 203 7.68 -10.98 12.23
N LYS A 204 8.79 -11.66 11.95
CA LYS A 204 8.96 -13.11 12.09
C LYS A 204 10.15 -13.44 12.97
N PHE A 205 10.06 -14.53 13.73
CA PHE A 205 11.23 -15.15 14.35
C PHE A 205 12.15 -15.77 13.29
N ALA A 206 13.39 -16.05 13.66
CA ALA A 206 14.36 -16.73 12.76
C ALA A 206 13.84 -18.05 12.16
N GLY A 207 12.89 -18.72 12.83
CA GLY A 207 12.21 -19.92 12.32
C GLY A 207 11.05 -19.66 11.34
N GLY A 208 10.81 -18.41 10.94
CA GLY A 208 9.78 -18.02 9.95
C GLY A 208 8.36 -17.87 10.52
N LYS A 209 8.13 -18.18 11.80
CA LYS A 209 6.82 -18.00 12.46
C LYS A 209 6.59 -16.51 12.74
N TYR A 210 5.40 -16.00 12.42
CA TYR A 210 5.02 -14.63 12.73
C TYR A 210 4.84 -14.40 14.24
N VAL A 211 5.22 -13.22 14.72
CA VAL A 211 5.10 -12.85 16.15
C VAL A 211 3.64 -12.70 16.58
N GLY A 212 2.76 -12.23 15.69
CA GLY A 212 1.33 -12.03 15.91
C GLY A 212 0.44 -13.17 15.39
N GLU A 213 0.99 -14.34 15.06
CA GLU A 213 0.22 -15.44 14.51
C GLU A 213 -0.51 -16.21 15.63
N ASP A 214 -1.84 -16.15 15.62
CA ASP A 214 -2.70 -16.95 16.52
C ASP A 214 -3.22 -18.25 15.89
N GLY A 215 -2.94 -18.47 14.60
CA GLY A 215 -3.27 -19.69 13.86
C GLY A 215 -4.77 -19.85 13.51
N SER A 216 -5.60 -18.82 13.72
CA SER A 216 -7.06 -18.98 13.71
C SER A 216 -7.75 -18.81 12.35
N SER A 217 -7.16 -18.14 11.36
CA SER A 217 -7.79 -17.94 10.06
C SER A 217 -6.83 -17.66 8.90
N VAL A 218 -7.25 -18.11 7.70
CA VAL A 218 -6.54 -17.88 6.43
C VAL A 218 -7.50 -17.19 5.48
N ASP A 219 -7.04 -16.19 4.74
CA ASP A 219 -7.86 -15.49 3.75
C ASP A 219 -8.03 -16.31 2.45
N VAL A 220 -8.88 -15.82 1.53
CA VAL A 220 -9.18 -16.50 0.26
C VAL A 220 -7.98 -16.64 -0.69
N PHE A 221 -6.87 -15.96 -0.41
CA PHE A 221 -5.63 -16.06 -1.15
C PHE A 221 -4.61 -17.01 -0.50
N GLY A 222 -4.98 -17.65 0.63
CA GLY A 222 -4.12 -18.57 1.35
C GLY A 222 -3.19 -17.90 2.35
N HIS A 223 -3.44 -16.65 2.71
CA HIS A 223 -2.60 -15.92 3.67
C HIS A 223 -3.15 -16.02 5.09
N SER A 224 -2.30 -16.33 6.07
CA SER A 224 -2.67 -16.25 7.50
C SER A 224 -3.13 -14.84 7.83
N GLN A 225 -4.23 -14.71 8.59
CA GLN A 225 -4.63 -13.43 9.13
C GLN A 225 -3.61 -13.02 10.17
N LEU A 226 -2.91 -11.91 9.91
CA LEU A 226 -1.92 -11.33 10.82
C LEU A 226 -2.58 -10.24 11.67
N GLY A 227 -1.99 -9.98 12.81
CA GLY A 227 -2.40 -8.95 13.76
C GLY A 227 -2.06 -9.38 15.19
N GLY A 228 -2.14 -8.41 16.11
CA GLY A 228 -1.88 -8.69 17.52
C GLY A 228 -0.40 -8.72 17.92
N VAL A 229 0.52 -8.32 17.04
CA VAL A 229 1.94 -8.11 17.39
C VAL A 229 2.03 -7.12 18.56
N CYS A 230 1.30 -6.00 18.50
CA CYS A 230 1.17 -5.06 19.60
C CYS A 230 0.74 -5.73 20.92
N GLY A 231 -0.24 -6.61 20.86
CA GLY A 231 -0.74 -7.35 22.03
C GLY A 231 0.33 -8.27 22.62
N ALA A 232 1.04 -9.02 21.77
CA ALA A 232 2.13 -9.90 22.17
C ALA A 232 3.29 -9.11 22.83
N LEU A 233 3.75 -8.03 22.17
CA LEU A 233 4.82 -7.16 22.68
C LEU A 233 4.43 -6.45 23.97
N LYS A 234 3.19 -5.93 24.06
CA LYS A 234 2.66 -5.32 25.28
C LYS A 234 2.67 -6.29 26.46
N SER A 235 2.30 -7.55 26.23
CA SER A 235 2.32 -8.57 27.27
C SER A 235 3.76 -8.85 27.74
N LYS A 236 4.71 -8.97 26.83
CA LYS A 236 6.13 -9.14 27.16
C LYS A 236 6.70 -7.95 27.94
N LEU A 237 6.40 -6.72 27.52
CA LEU A 237 6.84 -5.50 28.20
C LEU A 237 6.26 -5.38 29.62
N LYS A 238 4.97 -5.71 29.80
CA LYS A 238 4.34 -5.70 31.14
C LYS A 238 4.99 -6.72 32.06
N ASN A 239 5.27 -7.92 31.57
CA ASN A 239 5.96 -8.96 32.36
C ASN A 239 7.39 -8.56 32.74
N ALA A 240 8.04 -7.72 31.92
CA ALA A 240 9.35 -7.13 32.21
C ALA A 240 9.28 -5.85 33.06
N GLY A 241 8.09 -5.44 33.56
CA GLY A 241 7.90 -4.31 34.45
C GLY A 241 7.71 -2.95 33.77
N PHE A 242 7.57 -2.89 32.44
CA PHE A 242 7.34 -1.64 31.71
C PHE A 242 5.86 -1.25 31.66
N LYS A 243 5.55 0.04 31.90
CA LYS A 243 4.26 0.62 31.54
C LYS A 243 4.21 0.76 30.00
N CYS A 244 3.21 0.15 29.38
CA CYS A 244 3.10 0.11 27.92
C CYS A 244 1.69 0.41 27.40
N LYS A 245 1.62 1.20 26.32
CA LYS A 245 0.44 1.34 25.45
C LYS A 245 0.72 0.63 24.14
N ALA A 246 -0.31 0.03 23.54
CA ALA A 246 -0.27 -0.55 22.19
C ALA A 246 -1.27 0.22 21.31
N VAL A 247 -0.84 0.56 20.12
CA VAL A 247 -1.61 1.29 19.11
C VAL A 247 -1.51 0.54 17.80
N GLU A 248 -2.64 0.12 17.28
CA GLU A 248 -2.73 -0.50 15.95
C GLU A 248 -3.25 0.57 14.97
N LEU A 249 -2.45 0.93 13.95
CA LEU A 249 -2.91 1.89 12.93
C LEU A 249 -3.96 1.28 12.02
N ASN A 250 -3.92 -0.02 11.82
CA ASN A 250 -4.93 -0.83 11.13
C ASN A 250 -5.42 -0.15 9.83
N ILE A 251 -6.75 -0.10 9.59
CA ILE A 251 -7.32 0.47 8.36
C ILE A 251 -7.09 1.98 8.19
N LEU A 252 -6.80 2.72 9.27
CA LEU A 252 -6.63 4.17 9.20
C LEU A 252 -5.49 4.56 8.25
N GLN A 253 -4.39 3.83 8.24
CA GLN A 253 -3.23 4.13 7.39
C GLN A 253 -3.51 4.02 5.88
N ARG A 254 -4.58 3.35 5.45
CA ARG A 254 -4.99 3.25 4.04
C ARG A 254 -6.18 4.10 3.64
N CYS A 255 -6.77 4.85 4.57
CA CYS A 255 -7.95 5.68 4.31
C CYS A 255 -7.87 7.10 4.88
N ALA A 256 -6.70 7.50 5.39
CA ALA A 256 -6.50 8.81 6.02
C ALA A 256 -6.36 9.94 4.99
N ALA A 257 -7.40 10.20 4.20
CA ALA A 257 -7.40 11.23 3.16
C ALA A 257 -7.08 12.65 3.69
N HIS A 258 -7.30 12.89 4.99
CA HIS A 258 -6.94 14.14 5.67
C HIS A 258 -5.42 14.36 5.77
N CYS A 259 -4.61 13.33 5.57
CA CYS A 259 -3.15 13.35 5.63
C CYS A 259 -2.50 12.91 4.30
N ALA A 260 -3.22 13.03 3.19
CA ALA A 260 -2.69 12.63 1.89
C ALA A 260 -1.52 13.51 1.43
N SER A 261 -0.63 12.94 0.60
CA SER A 261 0.46 13.65 -0.06
C SER A 261 -0.01 14.20 -1.42
N ALA A 262 0.31 15.47 -1.69
CA ALA A 262 0.03 16.05 -3.01
C ALA A 262 0.82 15.36 -4.12
N THR A 263 2.08 14.99 -3.85
CA THR A 263 2.93 14.22 -4.79
C THR A 263 2.25 12.89 -5.16
N ASP A 264 1.81 12.12 -4.17
CA ASP A 264 1.15 10.83 -4.39
C ASP A 264 -0.15 10.95 -5.20
N ILE A 265 -0.97 11.98 -4.92
CA ILE A 265 -2.21 12.24 -5.66
C ILE A 265 -1.91 12.59 -7.13
N GLU A 266 -0.95 13.48 -7.37
CA GLU A 266 -0.58 13.90 -8.73
C GLU A 266 0.00 12.74 -9.53
N GLU A 267 0.85 11.93 -8.93
CA GLU A 267 1.45 10.76 -9.57
C GLU A 267 0.43 9.66 -9.82
N SER A 268 -0.49 9.42 -8.88
CA SER A 268 -1.60 8.48 -9.06
C SER A 268 -2.50 8.87 -10.23
N PHE A 269 -2.87 10.14 -10.31
CA PHE A 269 -3.65 10.68 -11.44
C PHE A 269 -2.87 10.59 -12.76
N GLY A 270 -1.57 10.91 -12.70
CA GLY A 270 -0.65 10.79 -13.82
C GLY A 270 -0.54 9.37 -14.35
N ALA A 271 -0.52 8.36 -13.47
CA ALA A 271 -0.49 6.94 -13.84
C ALA A 271 -1.74 6.56 -14.64
N GLY A 272 -2.94 6.96 -14.19
CA GLY A 272 -4.18 6.71 -14.94
C GLY A 272 -4.17 7.34 -16.33
N ARG A 273 -3.77 8.62 -16.43
CA ARG A 273 -3.62 9.30 -17.73
C ARG A 273 -2.61 8.63 -18.65
N ARG A 274 -1.51 8.14 -18.09
CA ARG A 274 -0.46 7.45 -18.85
C ARG A 274 -0.94 6.08 -19.34
N ALA A 275 -1.71 5.35 -18.54
CA ALA A 275 -2.30 4.08 -18.95
C ALA A 275 -3.15 4.24 -20.22
N VAL A 276 -4.04 5.24 -20.23
CA VAL A 276 -4.85 5.55 -21.44
C VAL A 276 -3.94 5.85 -22.63
N LYS A 277 -2.90 6.68 -22.44
CA LYS A 277 -1.97 7.02 -23.53
C LYS A 277 -1.23 5.80 -24.07
N PHE A 278 -0.76 4.91 -23.21
CA PHE A 278 -0.10 3.67 -23.64
C PHE A 278 -1.06 2.81 -24.46
N ALA A 279 -2.26 2.53 -23.96
CA ALA A 279 -3.24 1.72 -24.66
C ALA A 279 -3.62 2.31 -26.03
N THR A 280 -3.89 3.62 -26.10
CA THR A 280 -4.27 4.29 -27.37
C THR A 280 -3.10 4.45 -28.36
N SER A 281 -1.86 4.27 -27.92
CA SER A 281 -0.69 4.18 -28.81
C SER A 281 -0.33 2.74 -29.23
N GLY A 282 -1.17 1.77 -28.87
CA GLY A 282 -1.01 0.37 -29.27
C GLY A 282 -0.20 -0.50 -28.28
N GLU A 283 0.17 0.04 -27.13
CA GLU A 283 0.81 -0.76 -26.06
C GLU A 283 -0.22 -1.69 -25.41
N THR A 284 0.18 -2.92 -25.17
CA THR A 284 -0.59 -3.93 -24.44
C THR A 284 0.33 -4.79 -23.57
N ASP A 285 -0.21 -5.56 -22.65
CA ASP A 285 0.54 -6.44 -21.74
C ASP A 285 1.58 -5.68 -20.90
N LYS A 286 1.21 -4.48 -20.46
CA LYS A 286 2.07 -3.57 -19.71
C LYS A 286 1.41 -3.09 -18.42
N MET A 287 2.25 -2.78 -17.42
CA MET A 287 1.89 -1.98 -16.26
C MET A 287 2.49 -0.58 -16.40
N VAL A 288 1.75 0.45 -15.98
CA VAL A 288 2.35 1.78 -15.79
C VAL A 288 3.31 1.72 -14.61
N SER A 289 4.55 2.12 -14.82
CA SER A 289 5.59 2.12 -13.79
C SER A 289 6.20 3.50 -13.62
N PHE A 290 6.68 3.79 -12.43
CA PHE A 290 7.40 5.01 -12.10
C PHE A 290 8.90 4.74 -12.14
N LYS A 291 9.62 5.58 -12.88
CA LYS A 291 11.08 5.57 -12.93
C LYS A 291 11.60 6.89 -12.38
N ARG A 292 12.29 6.84 -11.26
CA ARG A 292 12.91 8.04 -10.68
C ARG A 292 14.03 8.55 -11.58
N LYS A 293 13.98 9.84 -11.90
CA LYS A 293 14.96 10.52 -12.75
C LYS A 293 15.94 11.37 -11.94
N SER A 294 15.47 11.95 -10.83
CA SER A 294 16.27 12.75 -9.92
C SER A 294 15.57 12.90 -8.56
N ASP A 295 16.39 13.11 -7.52
CA ASP A 295 15.91 13.36 -6.15
C ASP A 295 15.84 14.86 -5.83
N SER A 296 16.71 15.69 -6.44
CA SER A 296 16.75 17.13 -6.22
C SER A 296 16.98 17.89 -7.53
N PRO A 297 15.96 18.54 -8.12
CA PRO A 297 14.54 18.43 -7.73
C PRO A 297 13.99 17.02 -8.00
N TYR A 298 13.07 16.55 -7.16
CA TYR A 298 12.43 15.27 -7.34
C TYR A 298 11.64 15.21 -8.65
N LYS A 299 11.87 14.15 -9.43
CA LYS A 299 11.16 13.91 -10.70
C LYS A 299 11.05 12.43 -11.00
N ILE A 300 9.90 12.03 -11.52
CA ILE A 300 9.68 10.71 -12.11
C ILE A 300 9.39 10.80 -13.61
N GLU A 301 9.54 9.66 -14.26
CA GLU A 301 9.05 9.38 -15.61
C GLU A 301 8.11 8.17 -15.54
N TYR A 302 6.99 8.23 -16.27
CA TYR A 302 6.11 7.08 -16.42
C TYR A 302 6.58 6.23 -17.59
N VAL A 303 6.85 4.96 -17.32
CA VAL A 303 7.30 3.97 -18.29
C VAL A 303 6.34 2.78 -18.34
N ALA A 304 6.38 2.01 -19.42
CA ALA A 304 5.61 0.78 -19.58
C ALA A 304 6.49 -0.42 -19.19
N ALA A 305 6.18 -1.09 -18.08
CA ALA A 305 6.85 -2.33 -17.67
C ALA A 305 6.04 -3.56 -18.12
N PRO A 306 6.68 -4.67 -18.50
CA PRO A 306 5.95 -5.91 -18.82
C PRO A 306 5.18 -6.43 -17.59
N LEU A 307 3.90 -6.84 -17.78
CA LEU A 307 3.11 -7.43 -16.71
C LEU A 307 3.76 -8.71 -16.15
N SER A 308 4.38 -9.51 -17.00
CA SER A 308 5.09 -10.73 -16.58
C SER A 308 6.26 -10.49 -15.62
N ALA A 309 6.85 -9.30 -15.61
CA ALA A 309 7.94 -8.95 -14.70
C ALA A 309 7.42 -8.39 -13.35
N THR A 310 6.14 -7.98 -13.29
CA THR A 310 5.52 -7.39 -12.08
C THR A 310 4.64 -8.39 -11.34
N ALA A 311 4.03 -9.33 -12.07
CA ALA A 311 3.15 -10.32 -11.48
C ALA A 311 3.93 -11.32 -10.60
N ASN A 312 3.39 -11.63 -9.43
CA ASN A 312 3.93 -12.63 -8.49
C ASN A 312 5.36 -12.35 -7.96
N ALA A 313 5.81 -11.09 -7.98
CA ALA A 313 7.07 -10.67 -7.40
C ALA A 313 6.83 -9.58 -6.35
N GLU A 314 7.58 -9.62 -5.24
CA GLU A 314 7.48 -8.64 -4.15
C GLU A 314 8.80 -7.88 -3.98
N LYS A 315 8.71 -6.57 -3.86
CA LYS A 315 9.83 -5.66 -3.58
C LYS A 315 9.89 -5.37 -2.08
N THR A 316 10.98 -5.78 -1.43
CA THR A 316 11.24 -5.53 -0.01
C THR A 316 12.15 -4.32 0.19
N ILE A 317 12.32 -3.88 1.43
CA ILE A 317 13.31 -2.87 1.81
C ILE A 317 14.73 -3.42 1.51
N PRO A 318 15.58 -2.66 0.79
CA PRO A 318 16.99 -3.04 0.62
C PRO A 318 17.66 -3.20 1.99
N LEU A 319 18.35 -4.32 2.19
CA LEU A 319 18.98 -4.61 3.49
C LEU A 319 20.04 -3.57 3.88
N GLU A 320 20.70 -2.98 2.90
CA GLU A 320 21.66 -1.88 3.10
C GLU A 320 21.02 -0.57 3.59
N TRP A 321 19.71 -0.44 3.51
CA TRP A 321 18.96 0.68 4.08
C TRP A 321 18.55 0.46 5.54
N ILE A 322 18.78 -0.73 6.07
CA ILE A 322 18.52 -1.08 7.46
C ILE A 322 19.85 -0.98 8.22
N THR A 323 19.82 -0.38 9.42
CA THR A 323 21.03 -0.28 10.25
C THR A 323 21.54 -1.66 10.67
N GLU A 324 22.84 -1.77 10.97
CA GLU A 324 23.48 -3.05 11.30
C GLU A 324 22.84 -3.76 12.50
N ASP A 325 22.33 -2.98 13.46
CA ASP A 325 21.61 -3.53 14.63
C ASP A 325 20.17 -3.96 14.32
N GLY A 326 19.66 -3.66 13.10
CA GLY A 326 18.35 -4.05 12.61
C GLY A 326 17.17 -3.32 13.27
N THR A 327 17.41 -2.17 13.89
CA THR A 327 16.38 -1.43 14.65
C THR A 327 16.09 -0.02 14.15
N ASP A 328 16.72 0.40 13.05
CA ASP A 328 16.49 1.70 12.43
C ASP A 328 16.80 1.66 10.92
N LEU A 329 16.56 2.76 10.21
CA LEU A 329 16.85 2.95 8.78
C LEU A 329 17.98 3.97 8.58
N THR A 330 18.72 3.81 7.47
CA THR A 330 19.75 4.75 7.04
C THR A 330 19.15 6.02 6.41
N ALA A 331 20.00 6.99 6.10
CA ALA A 331 19.62 8.21 5.40
C ALA A 331 19.14 7.95 3.96
N ASP A 332 19.52 6.83 3.37
CA ASP A 332 19.10 6.45 2.01
C ASP A 332 17.59 6.23 1.93
N PHE A 333 17.00 5.55 2.93
CA PHE A 333 15.56 5.44 3.03
C PHE A 333 14.88 6.80 3.14
N VAL A 334 15.41 7.71 3.95
CA VAL A 334 14.86 9.08 4.09
C VAL A 334 14.92 9.81 2.75
N SER A 335 16.06 9.75 2.06
CA SER A 335 16.24 10.37 0.75
C SER A 335 15.26 9.82 -0.29
N TYR A 336 14.99 8.52 -0.26
CA TYR A 336 14.01 7.87 -1.12
C TYR A 336 12.58 8.31 -0.81
N ALA A 337 12.16 8.26 0.46
CA ALA A 337 10.76 8.36 0.83
C ALA A 337 10.27 9.80 1.11
N LEU A 338 11.17 10.71 1.50
CA LEU A 338 10.81 12.10 1.86
C LEU A 338 10.10 12.86 0.72
N PRO A 339 10.52 12.79 -0.54
CA PRO A 339 9.81 13.46 -1.63
C PRO A 339 8.39 12.93 -1.86
N LEU A 340 8.13 11.66 -1.54
CA LEU A 340 6.85 11.00 -1.77
C LEU A 340 5.76 11.49 -0.82
N ILE A 341 6.13 12.04 0.34
CA ILE A 341 5.19 12.58 1.32
C ILE A 341 4.95 14.10 1.16
N ALA A 342 5.52 14.69 0.12
CA ALA A 342 5.57 16.15 -0.02
C ALA A 342 4.22 16.74 -0.47
N GLY A 343 4.02 18.00 -0.04
CA GLY A 343 2.89 18.84 -0.43
C GLY A 343 1.57 18.52 0.28
N GLU A 344 0.71 19.55 0.32
CA GLU A 344 -0.64 19.48 0.86
C GLU A 344 -1.64 19.52 -0.30
N PRO A 345 -2.56 18.56 -0.41
CA PRO A 345 -3.59 18.58 -1.43
C PRO A 345 -4.66 19.64 -1.11
N ASP A 346 -5.19 20.28 -2.16
CA ASP A 346 -6.34 21.20 -2.05
C ASP A 346 -7.64 20.39 -1.90
N ARG A 347 -7.97 20.05 -0.67
CA ARG A 347 -9.13 19.23 -0.31
C ARG A 347 -10.38 20.10 -0.18
N ARG A 348 -11.52 19.61 -0.68
CA ARG A 348 -12.81 20.20 -0.39
C ARG A 348 -13.18 19.99 1.08
N LEU A 349 -13.53 21.05 1.78
CA LEU A 349 -14.01 21.00 3.15
C LEU A 349 -15.39 21.68 3.26
N LYS A 350 -16.29 21.05 4.00
CA LYS A 350 -17.58 21.59 4.36
C LYS A 350 -17.77 21.51 5.88
N ASN A 351 -17.95 22.66 6.51
CA ASN A 351 -18.08 22.74 7.98
C ASN A 351 -16.91 22.06 8.74
N GLY A 352 -15.69 22.13 8.18
CA GLY A 352 -14.50 21.52 8.77
C GLY A 352 -14.30 20.04 8.49
N LEU A 353 -15.23 19.39 7.78
CA LEU A 353 -15.15 17.97 7.42
C LEU A 353 -14.79 17.80 5.91
N PRO A 354 -14.05 16.75 5.55
CA PRO A 354 -13.80 16.44 4.14
C PRO A 354 -15.10 16.20 3.37
N GLU A 355 -15.19 16.77 2.17
CA GLU A 355 -16.28 16.52 1.24
C GLU A 355 -15.79 15.58 0.15
N TYR A 356 -16.32 14.35 0.16
CA TYR A 356 -15.95 13.30 -0.77
C TYR A 356 -16.87 13.28 -2.00
N ALA A 357 -16.38 12.64 -3.08
CA ALA A 357 -17.16 12.42 -4.28
C ALA A 357 -18.45 11.64 -4.00
N ASN A 358 -19.54 12.10 -4.62
CA ASN A 358 -20.85 11.44 -4.55
C ASN A 358 -21.30 11.01 -5.94
N LEU A 359 -20.90 9.82 -6.36
CA LEU A 359 -21.23 9.27 -7.67
C LEU A 359 -22.64 8.67 -7.68
N ARG A 360 -23.34 8.79 -8.82
CA ARG A 360 -24.70 8.27 -9.01
C ARG A 360 -24.73 6.78 -9.35
N PHE A 361 -23.61 6.24 -9.87
CA PHE A 361 -23.48 4.87 -10.31
C PHE A 361 -24.59 4.41 -11.25
N LYS A 362 -24.88 5.23 -12.25
CA LYS A 362 -25.87 4.85 -13.27
C LYS A 362 -25.40 3.59 -13.99
N LYS A 363 -26.23 2.57 -14.00
CA LYS A 363 -25.95 1.32 -14.73
C LYS A 363 -25.82 1.61 -16.22
N PHE A 364 -24.84 0.94 -16.84
CA PHE A 364 -24.71 0.94 -18.29
C PHE A 364 -25.77 0.01 -18.88
N GLU A 365 -26.57 0.50 -19.78
CA GLU A 365 -27.58 -0.24 -20.56
C GLU A 365 -27.21 -0.15 -22.03
N ILE A 366 -27.28 -1.29 -22.75
CA ILE A 366 -27.02 -1.37 -24.20
C ILE A 366 -28.27 -0.88 -24.94
#